data_0d48cedc694ff407187e7ff91369ab0c
#
_entry.id   0d48cedc694ff407187e7ff91369ab0c
#
_cell.length_a   1.000
_cell.length_b   1.000
_cell.length_c   1.000
_cell.angle_alpha   90.00
_cell.angle_beta   90.00
_cell.angle_gamma   90.00
#
_symmetry.space_group_name_H-M   'P 1'
#
loop_
_entity.id
_entity.type
_entity.pdbx_description
1 polymer ?
#
loop_
_entity_poly.entity_id
_entity_poly.type
_entity_poly.pdbx_seq_one_letter_code
_entity_poly.pdbx_strand_id
1 'polypeptide(L)'
;SIAKEFALKVMETCLVPVIPYKASEFCHGPLASTSEKYPVVLFAVDDKTNEDIKRVITYLKDTKAKTYVVTNDKEIADISDMAIMIDEKESIYAFYQAAIVMQLLSCEMAFTKGTYQDRVPVLKGRTNTF
;
A
#
# COMPACT_ATOMS: atom_id res chain seq x y z
N SER A 1 -3.13 -10.58 2.08
CA SER A 1 -2.54 -9.80 0.96
C SER A 1 -1.58 -8.75 1.52
N ILE A 2 -0.60 -8.33 0.74
CA ILE A 2 0.38 -7.29 1.13
C ILE A 2 -0.34 -6.01 1.57
N ALA A 3 -1.38 -5.59 0.88
CA ALA A 3 -2.12 -4.38 1.22
C ALA A 3 -2.75 -4.43 2.63
N LYS A 4 -3.25 -5.59 3.06
CA LYS A 4 -3.78 -5.75 4.43
C LYS A 4 -2.67 -5.67 5.48
N GLU A 5 -1.54 -6.30 5.21
CA GLU A 5 -0.40 -6.28 6.11
C GLU A 5 0.23 -4.87 6.18
N PHE A 6 0.36 -4.19 5.05
CA PHE A 6 0.81 -2.80 5.02
C PHE A 6 -0.13 -1.88 5.80
N ALA A 7 -1.44 -2.00 5.61
CA ALA A 7 -2.42 -1.23 6.35
C ALA A 7 -2.28 -1.44 7.86
N LEU A 8 -2.13 -2.70 8.31
CA LEU A 8 -1.90 -3.01 9.71
C LEU A 8 -0.63 -2.36 10.23
N LYS A 9 0.50 -2.50 9.53
CA LYS A 9 1.78 -1.90 9.93
C LYS A 9 1.69 -0.37 10.03
N VAL A 10 1.09 0.30 9.06
CA VAL A 10 0.92 1.76 9.10
C VAL A 10 0.02 2.18 10.27
N MET A 11 -1.07 1.45 10.53
CA MET A 11 -1.92 1.75 11.70
C MET A 11 -1.16 1.57 13.03
N GLU A 12 -0.35 0.52 13.14
CA GLU A 12 0.42 0.23 14.34
C GLU A 12 1.57 1.21 14.58
N THR A 13 2.30 1.58 13.53
CA THR A 13 3.55 2.36 13.65
C THR A 13 3.34 3.84 13.40
N CYS A 14 2.47 4.21 12.46
CA CYS A 14 2.23 5.61 12.11
C CYS A 14 1.00 6.20 12.80
N LEU A 15 0.16 5.37 13.43
CA LEU A 15 -1.09 5.78 14.10
C LEU A 15 -2.04 6.51 13.14
N VAL A 16 -2.12 6.02 11.90
CA VAL A 16 -2.97 6.57 10.83
C VAL A 16 -3.96 5.49 10.39
N PRO A 17 -5.26 5.78 10.31
CA PRO A 17 -6.22 4.85 9.75
C PRO A 17 -5.91 4.54 8.28
N VAL A 18 -5.87 3.27 7.93
CA VAL A 18 -5.68 2.80 6.55
C VAL A 18 -6.70 1.72 6.26
N ILE A 19 -7.35 1.81 5.10
CA ILE A 19 -8.36 0.83 4.69
C ILE A 19 -7.82 0.05 3.49
N PRO A 20 -7.57 -1.25 3.65
CA PRO A 20 -7.08 -2.09 2.56
C PRO A 20 -8.23 -2.64 1.73
N TYR A 21 -8.07 -2.62 0.40
CA TYR A 21 -9.00 -3.19 -0.56
C TYR A 21 -8.29 -4.11 -1.55
N LYS A 22 -9.02 -5.00 -2.17
CA LYS A 22 -8.62 -5.57 -3.46
C LYS A 22 -8.92 -4.56 -4.56
N ALA A 23 -8.09 -4.52 -5.63
CA ALA A 23 -8.28 -3.58 -6.73
C ALA A 23 -9.68 -3.69 -7.36
N SER A 24 -10.17 -4.92 -7.55
CA SER A 24 -11.51 -5.18 -8.07
C SER A 24 -12.63 -4.63 -7.16
N GLU A 25 -12.49 -4.75 -5.84
CA GLU A 25 -13.48 -4.25 -4.88
C GLU A 25 -13.45 -2.72 -4.76
N PHE A 26 -12.27 -2.13 -4.91
CA PHE A 26 -12.06 -0.69 -4.77
C PHE A 26 -12.88 0.12 -5.79
N CYS A 27 -13.02 -0.39 -7.01
CA CYS A 27 -13.79 0.26 -8.06
C CYS A 27 -15.31 0.29 -7.81
N HIS A 28 -15.83 -0.54 -6.89
CA HIS A 28 -17.27 -0.69 -6.65
C HIS A 28 -17.82 0.17 -5.48
N GLY A 29 -17.19 1.29 -5.20
CA GLY A 29 -17.68 2.23 -4.17
C GLY A 29 -16.57 3.05 -3.53
N PRO A 30 -15.53 2.42 -2.92
CA PRO A 30 -14.46 3.14 -2.23
C PRO A 30 -13.76 4.21 -3.07
N LEU A 31 -13.62 3.97 -4.38
CA LEU A 31 -13.06 4.93 -5.32
C LEU A 31 -13.74 6.31 -5.26
N ALA A 32 -15.07 6.34 -5.08
CA ALA A 32 -15.83 7.58 -5.01
C ALA A 32 -15.49 8.45 -3.78
N SER A 33 -14.88 7.86 -2.75
CA SER A 33 -14.44 8.57 -1.55
C SER A 33 -13.03 9.12 -1.64
N THR A 34 -12.31 8.87 -2.73
CA THR A 34 -10.93 9.33 -2.92
C THR A 34 -10.88 10.81 -3.31
N SER A 35 -9.83 11.47 -2.90
CA SER A 35 -9.54 12.87 -3.23
C SER A 35 -8.05 13.15 -3.06
N GLU A 36 -7.60 14.34 -3.43
CA GLU A 36 -6.22 14.78 -3.24
C GLU A 36 -5.69 14.67 -1.78
N LYS A 37 -6.60 14.59 -0.80
CA LYS A 37 -6.26 14.46 0.62
C LYS A 37 -5.86 13.06 1.03
N TYR A 38 -6.26 12.06 0.25
CA TYR A 38 -6.08 10.65 0.61
C TYR A 38 -5.23 9.95 -0.43
N PRO A 39 -3.93 9.78 -0.19
CA PRO A 39 -3.07 9.04 -1.10
C PRO A 39 -3.48 7.58 -1.15
N VAL A 40 -3.29 6.97 -2.30
CA VAL A 40 -3.57 5.55 -2.55
C VAL A 40 -2.26 4.83 -2.80
N VAL A 41 -1.98 3.82 -1.98
CA VAL A 41 -0.82 2.95 -2.15
C VAL A 41 -1.25 1.64 -2.79
N LEU A 42 -0.60 1.28 -3.89
CA LEU A 42 -0.92 0.12 -4.71
C LEU A 42 0.24 -0.88 -4.71
N PHE A 43 -0.10 -2.17 -4.66
CA PHE A 43 0.85 -3.27 -4.80
C PHE A 43 0.49 -4.06 -6.05
N ALA A 44 1.29 -3.91 -7.10
CA ALA A 44 1.08 -4.50 -8.42
C ALA A 44 2.26 -5.42 -8.77
N VAL A 45 2.25 -6.62 -8.20
CA VAL A 45 3.32 -7.62 -8.34
C VAL A 45 2.80 -8.98 -8.82
N ASP A 46 1.56 -9.03 -9.24
CA ASP A 46 0.93 -10.22 -9.80
C ASP A 46 0.25 -9.85 -11.13
N ASP A 47 0.75 -10.37 -12.22
CA ASP A 47 0.27 -10.10 -13.58
C ASP A 47 -1.25 -10.27 -13.73
N LYS A 48 -1.85 -11.18 -12.95
CA LYS A 48 -3.31 -11.42 -12.97
C LYS A 48 -4.12 -10.23 -12.47
N THR A 49 -3.53 -9.35 -11.67
CA THR A 49 -4.22 -8.19 -11.07
C THR A 49 -3.80 -6.87 -11.70
N ASN A 50 -2.77 -6.87 -12.55
CA ASN A 50 -2.20 -5.65 -13.10
C ASN A 50 -3.19 -4.84 -13.94
N GLU A 51 -4.06 -5.49 -14.70
CA GLU A 51 -5.09 -4.79 -15.47
C GLU A 51 -6.12 -4.06 -14.58
N ASP A 52 -6.50 -4.66 -13.47
CA ASP A 52 -7.38 -4.00 -12.49
C ASP A 52 -6.66 -2.80 -11.85
N ILE A 53 -5.37 -2.93 -11.54
CA ILE A 53 -4.55 -1.83 -11.00
C ILE A 53 -4.44 -0.68 -12.00
N LYS A 54 -4.20 -0.95 -13.28
CA LYS A 54 -4.15 0.08 -14.34
C LYS A 54 -5.47 0.86 -14.42
N ARG A 55 -6.61 0.16 -14.33
CA ARG A 55 -7.94 0.79 -14.30
C ARG A 55 -8.09 1.69 -13.06
N VAL A 56 -7.71 1.20 -11.87
CA VAL A 56 -7.74 1.98 -10.63
C VAL A 56 -6.94 3.26 -10.79
N ILE A 57 -5.69 3.18 -11.28
CA ILE A 57 -4.83 4.35 -11.47
C ILE A 57 -5.48 5.36 -12.44
N THR A 58 -6.09 4.87 -13.52
CA THR A 58 -6.77 5.73 -14.50
C THR A 58 -7.92 6.50 -13.86
N TYR A 59 -8.76 5.84 -13.07
CA TYR A 59 -9.85 6.52 -12.36
C TYR A 59 -9.36 7.47 -11.26
N LEU A 60 -8.26 7.15 -10.58
CA LEU A 60 -7.69 8.01 -9.54
C LEU A 60 -7.19 9.35 -10.08
N LYS A 61 -6.81 9.43 -11.35
CA LYS A 61 -6.45 10.71 -11.99
C LYS A 61 -7.59 11.71 -11.97
N ASP A 62 -8.82 11.26 -12.14
CA ASP A 62 -10.01 12.13 -12.09
C ASP A 62 -10.28 12.68 -10.70
N THR A 63 -9.93 11.92 -9.65
CA THR A 63 -10.11 12.33 -8.24
C THR A 63 -8.95 13.18 -7.70
N LYS A 64 -7.87 13.34 -8.46
CA LYS A 64 -6.61 13.98 -8.06
C LYS A 64 -5.93 13.31 -6.85
N ALA A 65 -6.33 12.12 -6.49
CA ALA A 65 -5.67 11.36 -5.44
C ALA A 65 -4.27 10.92 -5.91
N LYS A 66 -3.26 11.15 -5.07
CA LYS A 66 -1.89 10.73 -5.38
C LYS A 66 -1.74 9.22 -5.33
N THR A 67 -1.12 8.67 -6.35
CA THR A 67 -0.87 7.24 -6.50
C THR A 67 0.58 6.89 -6.26
N TYR A 68 0.82 6.00 -5.31
CA TYR A 68 2.12 5.43 -5.00
C TYR A 68 2.07 3.94 -5.27
N VAL A 69 2.97 3.40 -6.07
CA VAL A 69 2.92 1.98 -6.45
C VAL A 69 4.22 1.25 -6.12
N VAL A 70 4.09 0.03 -5.64
CA VAL A 70 5.17 -0.96 -5.57
C VAL A 70 4.90 -1.98 -6.65
N THR A 71 5.78 -2.09 -7.65
CA THR A 71 5.51 -2.90 -8.84
C THR A 71 6.77 -3.42 -9.51
N ASN A 72 6.63 -4.51 -10.25
CA ASN A 72 7.60 -5.03 -11.22
C ASN A 72 7.19 -4.75 -12.68
N ASP A 73 6.07 -4.05 -12.88
CA ASP A 73 5.53 -3.66 -14.18
C ASP A 73 5.87 -2.20 -14.49
N LYS A 74 6.66 -1.99 -15.55
CA LYS A 74 7.09 -0.65 -15.96
C LYS A 74 5.92 0.22 -16.43
N GLU A 75 4.92 -0.33 -17.11
CA GLU A 75 3.77 0.44 -17.56
C GLU A 75 2.97 1.01 -16.38
N ILE A 76 2.80 0.21 -15.33
CA ILE A 76 2.13 0.66 -14.09
C ILE A 76 2.96 1.75 -13.40
N ALA A 77 4.29 1.59 -13.37
CA ALA A 77 5.17 2.61 -12.80
C ALA A 77 5.05 3.94 -13.55
N ASP A 78 5.08 3.90 -14.89
CA ASP A 78 5.06 5.09 -15.74
C ASP A 78 3.74 5.88 -15.65
N ILE A 79 2.61 5.23 -15.33
CA ILE A 79 1.31 5.89 -15.20
C ILE A 79 0.97 6.36 -13.79
N SER A 80 1.79 6.01 -12.78
CA SER A 80 1.63 6.37 -11.38
C SER A 80 2.34 7.68 -11.05
N ASP A 81 1.94 8.37 -9.97
CA ASP A 81 2.65 9.59 -9.53
C ASP A 81 4.05 9.27 -8.97
N MET A 82 4.20 8.13 -8.31
CA MET A 82 5.48 7.65 -7.80
C MET A 82 5.49 6.12 -7.76
N ALA A 83 6.61 5.53 -8.16
CA ALA A 83 6.78 4.09 -8.16
C ALA A 83 8.06 3.64 -7.44
N ILE A 84 7.95 2.56 -6.69
CA ILE A 84 9.07 1.76 -6.22
C ILE A 84 9.12 0.52 -7.10
N MET A 85 10.13 0.44 -7.95
CA MET A 85 10.34 -0.71 -8.81
C MET A 85 11.01 -1.84 -8.02
N ILE A 86 10.49 -3.05 -8.21
CA ILE A 86 11.14 -4.28 -7.77
C ILE A 86 11.63 -5.07 -8.99
N ASP A 87 12.80 -5.70 -8.86
CA ASP A 87 13.47 -6.34 -10.00
C ASP A 87 12.93 -7.74 -10.29
N GLU A 88 12.36 -8.38 -9.29
CA GLU A 88 11.90 -9.75 -9.39
C GLU A 88 10.62 -9.87 -10.23
N LYS A 89 10.63 -10.77 -11.20
CA LYS A 89 9.51 -11.00 -12.13
C LYS A 89 8.67 -12.22 -11.79
N GLU A 90 9.26 -13.20 -11.11
CA GLU A 90 8.51 -14.37 -10.68
C GLU A 90 7.59 -14.01 -9.51
N SER A 91 6.29 -14.22 -9.67
CA SER A 91 5.24 -13.71 -8.77
C SER A 91 5.49 -13.99 -7.31
N ILE A 92 6.03 -15.16 -6.96
CA ILE A 92 6.25 -15.51 -5.55
C ILE A 92 7.38 -14.69 -4.93
N TYR A 93 8.48 -14.50 -5.65
CA TYR A 93 9.62 -13.72 -5.16
C TYR A 93 9.31 -12.22 -5.18
N ALA A 94 8.59 -11.76 -6.22
CA ALA A 94 8.07 -10.40 -6.27
C ALA A 94 7.17 -10.07 -5.07
N PHE A 95 6.34 -11.03 -4.64
CA PHE A 95 5.54 -10.89 -3.43
C PHE A 95 6.40 -10.71 -2.18
N TYR A 96 7.49 -11.49 -2.01
CA TYR A 96 8.39 -11.34 -0.88
C TYR A 96 9.16 -10.03 -0.92
N GLN A 97 9.64 -9.59 -2.08
CA GLN A 97 10.28 -8.29 -2.21
C GLN A 97 9.31 -7.16 -1.86
N ALA A 98 8.08 -7.19 -2.37
CA ALA A 98 7.08 -6.20 -2.04
C ALA A 98 6.72 -6.20 -0.54
N ALA A 99 6.75 -7.37 0.12
CA ALA A 99 6.55 -7.46 1.56
C ALA A 99 7.68 -6.78 2.36
N ILE A 100 8.92 -6.93 1.91
CA ILE A 100 10.07 -6.22 2.50
C ILE A 100 9.95 -4.71 2.28
N VAL A 101 9.64 -4.29 1.06
CA VAL A 101 9.46 -2.88 0.71
C VAL A 101 8.36 -2.24 1.57
N MET A 102 7.22 -2.92 1.77
CA MET A 102 6.14 -2.37 2.58
C MET A 102 6.52 -2.23 4.06
N GLN A 103 7.33 -3.14 4.59
CA GLN A 103 7.83 -3.04 5.97
C GLN A 103 8.77 -1.84 6.12
N LEU A 104 9.72 -1.67 5.21
CA LEU A 104 10.63 -0.53 5.19
C LEU A 104 9.86 0.78 5.02
N LEU A 105 8.89 0.82 4.11
CA LEU A 105 8.07 2.01 3.88
C LEU A 105 7.28 2.40 5.13
N SER A 106 6.65 1.46 5.81
CA SER A 106 5.92 1.74 7.05
C SER A 106 6.84 2.23 8.17
N CYS A 107 8.06 1.71 8.25
CA CYS A 107 9.09 2.15 9.19
C CYS A 107 9.53 3.60 8.90
N GLU A 108 9.87 3.91 7.65
CA GLU A 108 10.25 5.26 7.23
C GLU A 108 9.13 6.29 7.44
N MET A 109 7.90 5.91 7.16
CA MET A 109 6.72 6.74 7.44
C MET A 109 6.60 7.04 8.94
N ALA A 110 6.83 6.06 9.80
CA ALA A 110 6.79 6.24 11.24
C ALA A 110 7.92 7.15 11.73
N PHE A 111 9.13 7.00 11.21
CA PHE A 111 10.26 7.90 11.51
C PHE A 111 9.95 9.34 11.07
N THR A 112 9.52 9.53 9.84
CA THR A 112 9.19 10.85 9.29
C THR A 112 8.08 11.54 10.06
N LYS A 113 7.10 10.75 10.52
CA LYS A 113 5.99 11.27 11.33
C LYS A 113 6.37 11.50 12.79
N GLY A 114 7.51 10.98 13.26
CA GLY A 114 7.92 11.02 14.67
C GLY A 114 7.12 10.11 15.59
N THR A 115 6.49 9.07 15.01
CA THR A 115 5.70 8.07 15.76
C THR A 115 6.45 6.76 15.97
N TYR A 116 7.67 6.65 15.43
CA TYR A 116 8.48 5.45 15.59
C TYR A 116 8.73 5.18 17.09
N GLN A 117 8.43 3.97 17.51
CA GLN A 117 8.66 3.49 18.87
C GLN A 117 9.07 2.02 18.80
N ASP A 118 9.97 1.60 19.68
CA ASP A 118 10.38 0.20 19.83
C ASP A 118 9.23 -0.71 20.31
N ARG A 119 8.15 -0.10 20.80
CA ARG A 119 6.94 -0.80 21.24
C ARG A 119 5.71 0.01 20.88
N VAL A 120 4.65 -0.69 20.43
CA VAL A 120 3.36 -0.04 20.15
C VAL A 120 2.70 0.34 21.47
N PRO A 121 2.50 1.65 21.76
CA PRO A 121 2.11 2.11 23.11
C PRO A 121 0.75 1.57 23.57
N VAL A 122 -0.16 1.36 22.62
CA VAL A 122 -1.56 0.98 22.89
C VAL A 122 -1.72 -0.53 23.13
N LEU A 123 -0.74 -1.34 22.75
CA LEU A 123 -0.80 -2.80 22.88
C LEU A 123 -0.13 -3.35 24.15
N LYS A 124 0.26 -2.49 25.09
CA LYS A 124 0.82 -2.94 26.36
C LYS A 124 -0.18 -3.85 27.08
N GLY A 125 0.17 -5.13 27.19
CA GLY A 125 -0.58 -6.12 27.97
C GLY A 125 -1.67 -6.89 27.24
N ARG A 126 -1.90 -6.66 25.94
CA ARG A 126 -2.91 -7.41 25.16
C ARG A 126 -2.39 -8.67 24.47
N THR A 127 -1.09 -8.85 24.39
CA THR A 127 -0.46 -10.01 23.73
C THR A 127 -0.55 -11.31 24.53
N ASN A 128 -1.02 -11.26 25.78
CA ASN A 128 -1.11 -12.43 26.66
C ASN A 128 -2.55 -13.00 26.79
N THR A 129 -3.51 -12.56 26.01
CA THR A 129 -4.93 -12.94 26.13
C THR A 129 -5.52 -13.60 24.89
N PHE A 130 -4.69 -14.15 23.99
CA PHE A 130 -5.13 -15.03 22.89
C PHE A 130 -4.50 -16.41 23.03
#